data_aba21909950b3e9ee9337f7da670cc15
#
_entry.id   aba21909950b3e9ee9337f7da670cc15
#
_cell.length_a   1.000
_cell.length_b   1.000
_cell.length_c   1.000
_cell.angle_alpha   90.00
_cell.angle_beta   90.00
_cell.angle_gamma   90.00
#
_symmetry.space_group_name_H-M   'P 1'
#
loop_
_entity.id
_entity.type
_entity.pdbx_description
1 polymer ?
#
loop_
_entity_poly.entity_id
_entity_poly.type
_entity_poly.pdbx_seq_one_letter_code
_entity_poly.pdbx_strand_id
1 'polypeptide(L)' 'MRAALALLAELPADQAEVVTLRVLGGLEVAEVARIVGKRPGAVRVLAHRGLRRLAKRVEAAGLAQGVTR' A
#
# COMPACT_ATOMS: atom_id res chain seq x y z
N MET A 1 8.19 -11.71 3.04
CA MET A 1 6.90 -11.36 3.64
C MET A 1 7.04 -10.48 4.88
N ARG A 2 7.92 -10.83 5.80
CA ARG A 2 8.10 -10.05 7.02
C ARG A 2 8.52 -8.60 6.74
N ALA A 3 9.44 -8.41 5.80
CA ALA A 3 9.89 -7.06 5.45
C ALA A 3 8.76 -6.24 4.84
N ALA A 4 7.93 -6.88 4.00
CA ALA A 4 6.80 -6.18 3.39
C ALA A 4 5.79 -5.75 4.45
N LEU A 5 5.51 -6.60 5.43
CA LEU A 5 4.58 -6.26 6.50
C LEU A 5 5.12 -5.12 7.36
N ALA A 6 6.43 -5.12 7.61
CA ALA A 6 7.05 -4.05 8.39
C ALA A 6 6.95 -2.72 7.65
N LEU A 7 7.14 -2.72 6.32
CA LEU A 7 7.01 -1.51 5.53
C LEU A 7 5.58 -0.99 5.52
N LEU A 8 4.60 -1.90 5.41
CA LEU A 8 3.20 -1.50 5.48
C LEU A 8 2.87 -0.85 6.82
N ALA A 9 3.46 -1.37 7.90
CA ALA A 9 3.20 -0.83 9.22
C ALA A 9 3.72 0.59 9.40
N GLU A 10 4.63 1.04 8.53
CA GLU A 10 5.15 2.41 8.58
C GLU A 10 4.23 3.41 7.90
N LEU A 11 3.25 2.95 7.15
CA LEU A 11 2.31 3.85 6.49
C LEU A 11 1.28 4.40 7.48
N PRO A 12 0.72 5.59 7.20
CA PRO A 12 -0.46 6.02 7.94
C PRO A 12 -1.53 4.93 7.87
N ALA A 13 -2.30 4.80 8.94
CA ALA A 13 -3.23 3.67 9.07
C ALA A 13 -4.18 3.53 7.89
N ASP A 14 -4.73 4.64 7.40
CA ASP A 14 -5.68 4.58 6.29
C ASP A 14 -5.01 4.14 4.99
N GLN A 15 -3.78 4.57 4.74
CA GLN A 15 -3.04 4.13 3.57
C GLN A 15 -2.68 2.66 3.68
N ALA A 16 -2.23 2.23 4.86
CA ALA A 16 -1.87 0.84 5.09
C ALA A 16 -3.06 -0.09 4.84
N GLU A 17 -4.22 0.31 5.34
CA GLU A 17 -5.43 -0.50 5.18
C GLU A 17 -5.81 -0.65 3.71
N VAL A 18 -5.85 0.46 2.99
CA VAL A 18 -6.24 0.45 1.59
C VAL A 18 -5.24 -0.33 0.74
N VAL A 19 -3.95 -0.10 0.95
CA VAL A 19 -2.92 -0.81 0.18
C VAL A 19 -2.99 -2.31 0.46
N THR A 20 -3.15 -2.69 1.72
CA THR A 20 -3.25 -4.10 2.09
C THR A 20 -4.42 -4.77 1.38
N LEU A 21 -5.59 -4.15 1.42
CA LEU A 21 -6.77 -4.73 0.79
C LEU A 21 -6.63 -4.80 -0.73
N ARG A 22 -6.03 -3.79 -1.34
CA ARG A 22 -5.86 -3.78 -2.79
C ARG A 22 -4.81 -4.78 -3.26
N VAL A 23 -3.64 -4.77 -2.61
CA VAL A 23 -2.50 -5.54 -3.09
C VAL A 23 -2.54 -6.98 -2.57
N LEU A 24 -2.65 -7.15 -1.26
CA LEU A 24 -2.65 -8.48 -0.68
C LEU A 24 -4.00 -9.16 -0.82
N GLY A 25 -5.08 -8.39 -0.66
CA GLY A 25 -6.43 -8.94 -0.78
C GLY A 25 -6.92 -9.08 -2.21
N GLY A 26 -6.30 -8.36 -3.16
CA GLY A 26 -6.70 -8.40 -4.56
C GLY A 26 -8.08 -7.81 -4.81
N LEU A 27 -8.55 -6.92 -3.92
CA LEU A 27 -9.89 -6.38 -4.03
C LEU A 27 -9.94 -5.19 -4.97
N GLU A 28 -11.09 -5.01 -5.63
CA GLU A 28 -11.33 -3.86 -6.47
C GLU A 28 -11.56 -2.61 -5.62
N VAL A 29 -11.33 -1.45 -6.23
CA VAL A 29 -11.49 -0.17 -5.53
C VAL A 29 -12.87 -0.04 -4.90
N ALA A 30 -13.93 -0.44 -5.62
CA ALA A 30 -15.29 -0.33 -5.09
C ALA A 30 -15.49 -1.19 -3.86
N GLU A 31 -14.89 -2.38 -3.83
CA GLU A 31 -15.00 -3.26 -2.66
C GLU A 31 -14.24 -2.70 -1.47
N VAL A 32 -13.03 -2.18 -1.71
CA VAL A 32 -12.25 -1.56 -0.66
C VAL A 32 -13.02 -0.38 -0.07
N ALA A 33 -13.60 0.44 -0.94
CA ALA A 33 -14.36 1.60 -0.51
C ALA A 33 -15.49 1.22 0.45
N ARG A 34 -16.19 0.13 0.14
CA ARG A 34 -17.27 -0.33 1.02
C ARG A 34 -16.73 -0.82 2.36
N ILE A 35 -15.62 -1.54 2.34
CA ILE A 35 -15.04 -2.09 3.57
C ILE A 35 -14.55 -0.98 4.49
N VAL A 36 -13.84 0.00 3.94
CA VAL A 36 -13.24 1.04 4.76
C VAL A 36 -14.17 2.24 4.98
N GLY A 37 -15.33 2.24 4.34
CA GLY A 37 -16.30 3.33 4.51
C GLY A 37 -15.87 4.64 3.86
N LYS A 38 -15.17 4.56 2.72
CA LYS A 38 -14.71 5.73 2.00
C LYS A 38 -15.24 5.70 0.58
N ARG A 39 -15.14 6.84 -0.11
CA ARG A 39 -15.53 6.92 -1.52
C ARG A 39 -14.42 6.32 -2.39
N PRO A 40 -14.79 5.77 -3.56
CA PRO A 40 -13.79 5.18 -4.45
C PRO A 40 -12.66 6.13 -4.83
N GLY A 41 -12.97 7.42 -5.03
CA GLY A 41 -11.93 8.41 -5.32
C GLY A 41 -10.92 8.54 -4.19
N ALA A 42 -11.41 8.55 -2.95
CA ALA A 42 -10.53 8.60 -1.79
C ALA A 42 -9.66 7.35 -1.69
N VAL A 43 -10.24 6.19 -2.00
CA VAL A 43 -9.49 4.94 -1.99
C VAL A 43 -8.35 4.98 -3.00
N ARG A 44 -8.63 5.50 -4.21
CA ARG A 44 -7.59 5.62 -5.24
C ARG A 44 -6.44 6.51 -4.80
N VAL A 45 -6.76 7.64 -4.17
CA VAL A 45 -5.75 8.57 -3.67
C VAL A 45 -4.90 7.91 -2.58
N LEU A 46 -5.56 7.25 -1.62
CA LEU A 46 -4.86 6.59 -0.54
C LEU A 46 -3.96 5.46 -1.04
N ALA A 47 -4.46 4.69 -2.00
CA ALA A 47 -3.67 3.62 -2.59
C ALA A 47 -2.44 4.17 -3.30
N HIS A 48 -2.62 5.22 -4.08
CA HIS A 48 -1.53 5.84 -4.81
C HIS A 48 -0.46 6.38 -3.86
N ARG A 49 -0.89 7.13 -2.85
CA ARG A 49 0.03 7.70 -1.87
C ARG A 49 0.76 6.61 -1.08
N GLY A 50 0.03 5.58 -0.69
CA GLY A 50 0.62 4.47 0.05
C GLY A 50 1.67 3.73 -0.76
N LEU A 51 1.35 3.44 -2.01
CA LEU A 51 2.28 2.74 -2.89
C LEU A 51 3.52 3.58 -3.16
N ARG A 52 3.36 4.88 -3.33
CA ARG A 52 4.51 5.77 -3.51
C ARG A 52 5.41 5.79 -2.28
N ARG A 53 4.83 5.82 -1.08
CA ARG A 53 5.62 5.75 0.14
C ARG A 53 6.37 4.44 0.24
N LEU A 54 5.70 3.35 -0.10
CA LEU A 54 6.35 2.04 -0.07
C LEU A 54 7.52 1.99 -1.05
N ALA A 55 7.33 2.52 -2.25
CA ALA A 55 8.39 2.53 -3.24
C ALA A 55 9.61 3.29 -2.74
N LYS A 56 9.39 4.43 -2.10
CA LYS A 56 10.49 5.21 -1.54
C LYS A 56 11.19 4.46 -0.41
N ARG A 57 10.44 3.78 0.43
CA ARG A 57 11.03 3.01 1.52
C ARG A 57 11.84 1.84 1.01
N VAL A 58 11.32 1.17 -0.02
CA VAL A 58 12.04 0.05 -0.63
C VAL A 58 13.36 0.54 -1.23
N GLU A 59 13.34 1.67 -1.91
CA GLU A 59 14.56 2.26 -2.48
C GLU A 59 15.55 2.64 -1.38
N ALA A 60 15.07 3.29 -0.33
CA ALA A 60 15.91 3.71 0.78
C ALA A 60 16.55 2.52 1.47
N ALA A 61 15.86 1.40 1.52
CA ALA A 61 16.38 0.18 2.14
C ALA A 61 17.29 -0.61 1.19
N GLY A 62 17.38 -0.20 -0.08
CA GLY A 62 18.21 -0.87 -1.06
C GLY A 62 17.62 -2.16 -1.61
N LEU A 63 16.38 -2.45 -1.28
CA LEU A 63 15.76 -3.72 -1.69
C LEU A 63 15.52 -3.78 -3.19
N ALA A 64 15.09 -2.68 -3.79
CA ALA A 64 14.83 -2.63 -5.22
C ALA A 64 16.12 -2.81 -6.02
N GLN A 65 17.21 -2.23 -5.55
CA GLN A 65 18.51 -2.35 -6.22
C GLN A 65 19.01 -3.78 -6.19
N GLY A 66 18.80 -4.48 -5.09
CA GLY A 66 19.17 -5.87 -5.00
C GLY A 66 18.43 -6.74 -6.00
N VAL A 67 17.18 -6.42 -6.26
CA VAL A 67 16.36 -7.19 -7.19
C VAL A 67 16.78 -6.98 -8.63
N THR A 68 17.26 -5.80 -8.97
CA THR A 68 17.60 -5.48 -10.36
C THR A 68 18.95 -6.03 -10.81
N ARG A 69 19.68 -6.60 -9.92
CA ARG A 69 21.00 -7.19 -10.23
C ARG A 69 20.89 -8.62 -10.75
#